data_12b61b4bfbd0da8e6097909f6ed2eb97
#
_entry.id   12b61b4bfbd0da8e6097909f6ed2eb97
#
_cell.length_a   1.000
_cell.length_b   1.000
_cell.length_c   1.000
_cell.angle_alpha   90.00
_cell.angle_beta   90.00
_cell.angle_gamma   90.00
#
_symmetry.space_group_name_H-M   'P 1'
#
loop_
_entity.id
_entity.type
_entity.pdbx_description
1 polymer ?
#
loop_
_entity_poly.entity_id
_entity_poly.type
_entity_poly.pdbx_seq_one_letter_code
_entity_poly.pdbx_strand_id
1 'polypeptide(L)'
;MNHFVNFYIDNVINAFRVYNESLFNVNIQGLGLFANKEDRTFAYLLSQLANYGFTVNLNSDDDEECFCVLTIIGENQKTGEVYSFCYNVQDLLCLIDLSSKTKVSVLCIMVMKIIAIFICRLKTLYKAIVLDLDDTLWNGTLSEESIDQIIANQRTTTGAHYIRFANFVKVLADSLGIYVAVCSRNDSKMVSKAMDVLDEEIFPLKNSIDCIVANDNDKSSNIKEIAASLSILPKSIVFIDDNELIRDEVRNNIPGICVPSWNTHEELITLLSVGCIFDRYELSLNSQNRRKQYKMIQVLRSNNHLPVLHVKAIRDPHHIIAEKLYKKTNQFNMSQQNSLFTNGVISVYFEMYRPTGESLGICSAISYIIDDDTVTVENWAISCRFFEIGLEDLVLMYLVEKADGKRIMFKYSKNEYNGKATSMIASNEEFKYVGENTYIEYSYTQSTKEILRSKTNLEIKYDEK
;
A
#
# COMPACT_ATOMS: atom_id res chain seq x y z
N MET A 1 24.40 -7.59 -16.30
CA MET A 1 24.21 -6.48 -15.34
C MET A 1 24.09 -5.12 -16.04
N ASN A 2 25.03 -4.71 -16.92
CA ASN A 2 24.95 -3.41 -17.59
C ASN A 2 23.72 -3.23 -18.51
N HIS A 3 23.25 -4.25 -19.21
CA HIS A 3 22.04 -4.20 -20.02
C HIS A 3 20.78 -3.99 -19.19
N PHE A 4 20.73 -4.58 -18.02
CA PHE A 4 19.58 -4.50 -17.11
C PHE A 4 19.48 -3.11 -16.45
N VAL A 5 20.60 -2.58 -16.00
CA VAL A 5 20.68 -1.23 -15.43
C VAL A 5 20.28 -0.19 -16.48
N ASN A 6 20.77 -0.31 -17.72
CA ASN A 6 20.41 0.61 -18.81
C ASN A 6 18.93 0.51 -19.21
N PHE A 7 18.38 -0.70 -19.29
CA PHE A 7 16.95 -0.90 -19.56
C PHE A 7 16.06 -0.26 -18.48
N TYR A 8 16.45 -0.37 -17.22
CA TYR A 8 15.73 0.23 -16.10
C TYR A 8 15.87 1.74 -16.08
N ILE A 9 17.08 2.25 -16.29
CA ILE A 9 17.34 3.69 -16.41
C ILE A 9 16.46 4.27 -17.50
N ASP A 10 16.42 3.66 -18.68
CA ASP A 10 15.62 4.12 -19.80
C ASP A 10 14.12 4.07 -19.52
N ASN A 11 13.61 3.05 -18.84
CA ASN A 11 12.20 2.96 -18.46
C ASN A 11 11.83 3.91 -17.33
N VAL A 12 12.69 4.10 -16.35
CA VAL A 12 12.50 5.08 -15.28
C VAL A 12 12.58 6.49 -15.86
N ILE A 13 13.55 6.79 -16.73
CA ILE A 13 13.69 8.06 -17.43
C ILE A 13 12.48 8.31 -18.36
N ASN A 14 12.00 7.31 -19.09
CA ASN A 14 10.83 7.43 -19.94
C ASN A 14 9.55 7.64 -19.11
N ALA A 15 9.37 6.94 -18.01
CA ALA A 15 8.29 7.20 -17.06
C ALA A 15 8.37 8.64 -16.51
N PHE A 16 9.56 9.10 -16.18
CA PHE A 16 9.83 10.48 -15.76
C PHE A 16 9.53 11.48 -16.86
N ARG A 17 9.92 11.22 -18.10
CA ARG A 17 9.66 12.10 -19.25
C ARG A 17 8.16 12.33 -19.45
N VAL A 18 7.36 11.28 -19.34
CA VAL A 18 5.89 11.37 -19.44
C VAL A 18 5.29 12.20 -18.29
N TYR A 19 5.90 12.16 -17.11
CA TYR A 19 5.40 12.89 -15.93
C TYR A 19 6.00 14.29 -15.79
N ASN A 20 7.22 14.53 -16.29
CA ASN A 20 7.97 15.80 -16.08
C ASN A 20 7.53 16.92 -17.03
N GLU A 21 6.86 16.62 -18.12
CA GLU A 21 6.20 17.67 -18.93
C GLU A 21 5.17 18.48 -18.15
N SER A 22 4.92 18.09 -16.89
CA SER A 22 3.87 18.71 -16.09
C SER A 22 4.23 19.21 -14.68
N LEU A 23 5.31 18.77 -13.97
CA LEU A 23 5.31 19.02 -12.51
C LEU A 23 6.63 19.32 -11.76
N PHE A 24 7.87 18.92 -12.19
CA PHE A 24 9.07 19.07 -11.33
C PHE A 24 10.36 19.40 -12.08
N ASN A 25 11.16 20.35 -11.55
CA ASN A 25 12.58 20.52 -11.86
C ASN A 25 13.43 19.98 -10.69
N VAL A 26 14.38 19.14 -11.00
CA VAL A 26 15.35 18.61 -10.03
C VAL A 26 16.76 18.82 -10.61
N ASN A 27 17.62 19.57 -9.94
CA ASN A 27 18.98 19.88 -10.36
C ASN A 27 20.01 18.90 -9.79
N ILE A 28 20.98 18.45 -10.53
CA ILE A 28 22.04 17.53 -10.08
C ILE A 28 23.36 18.29 -9.91
N GLN A 29 23.85 18.36 -8.68
CA GLN A 29 25.16 18.93 -8.36
C GLN A 29 26.05 17.86 -7.72
N GLY A 30 27.33 17.80 -8.09
CA GLY A 30 28.31 16.90 -7.47
C GLY A 30 29.04 15.94 -8.41
N LEU A 31 29.04 16.18 -9.72
CA LEU A 31 29.75 15.35 -10.71
C LEU A 31 31.29 15.27 -10.53
N GLY A 32 31.89 16.11 -9.65
CA GLY A 32 33.34 16.20 -9.48
C GLY A 32 33.99 15.10 -8.65
N LEU A 33 33.23 14.24 -7.99
CA LEU A 33 33.78 13.23 -7.08
C LEU A 33 34.10 11.86 -7.73
N PHE A 34 33.82 11.67 -9.01
CA PHE A 34 33.89 10.37 -9.69
C PHE A 34 34.74 10.43 -10.95
N ALA A 35 36.03 10.14 -10.82
CA ALA A 35 37.04 10.31 -11.89
C ALA A 35 37.41 9.03 -12.66
N ASN A 36 36.82 7.87 -12.41
CA ASN A 36 37.21 6.58 -12.99
C ASN A 36 36.29 6.08 -14.10
N LYS A 37 36.78 5.15 -14.92
CA LYS A 37 36.05 4.58 -16.08
C LYS A 37 34.73 3.88 -15.71
N GLU A 38 34.63 3.34 -14.52
CA GLU A 38 33.40 2.73 -13.98
C GLU A 38 32.33 3.80 -13.64
N ASP A 39 32.75 5.04 -13.44
CA ASP A 39 31.91 6.18 -13.11
C ASP A 39 31.14 6.74 -14.30
N ARG A 40 31.47 6.31 -15.54
CA ARG A 40 30.79 6.82 -16.74
C ARG A 40 29.30 6.48 -16.78
N THR A 41 28.93 5.31 -16.28
CA THR A 41 27.50 4.91 -16.24
C THR A 41 26.75 5.75 -15.22
N PHE A 42 27.36 6.02 -14.07
CA PHE A 42 26.78 6.88 -13.06
C PHE A 42 26.76 8.35 -13.50
N ALA A 43 27.86 8.85 -14.07
CA ALA A 43 27.93 10.21 -14.65
C ALA A 43 26.93 10.39 -15.80
N TYR A 44 26.75 9.38 -16.63
CA TYR A 44 25.73 9.37 -17.68
C TYR A 44 24.32 9.43 -17.08
N LEU A 45 24.02 8.60 -16.07
CA LEU A 45 22.74 8.63 -15.36
C LEU A 45 22.48 10.01 -14.75
N LEU A 46 23.46 10.57 -14.04
CA LEU A 46 23.34 11.91 -13.47
C LEU A 46 23.16 12.98 -14.55
N SER A 47 23.85 12.87 -15.69
CA SER A 47 23.67 13.82 -16.81
C SER A 47 22.29 13.72 -17.44
N GLN A 48 21.73 12.51 -17.55
CA GLN A 48 20.37 12.31 -18.01
C GLN A 48 19.36 12.88 -17.02
N LEU A 49 19.55 12.65 -15.73
CA LEU A 49 18.71 13.22 -14.67
C LEU A 49 18.79 14.77 -14.67
N ALA A 50 19.99 15.34 -14.89
CA ALA A 50 20.17 16.80 -15.03
C ALA A 50 19.38 17.37 -16.22
N ASN A 51 19.37 16.66 -17.35
CA ASN A 51 18.60 17.05 -18.53
C ASN A 51 17.08 17.07 -18.28
N TYR A 52 16.62 16.33 -17.25
CA TYR A 52 15.23 16.33 -16.79
C TYR A 52 14.98 17.22 -15.58
N GLY A 53 15.98 18.01 -15.16
CA GLY A 53 15.85 18.98 -14.07
C GLY A 53 15.97 18.41 -12.66
N PHE A 54 16.66 17.29 -12.44
CA PHE A 54 16.93 16.75 -11.11
C PHE A 54 18.25 17.24 -10.52
N THR A 55 18.27 17.60 -9.22
CA THR A 55 19.54 17.82 -8.48
C THR A 55 19.69 16.76 -7.40
N VAL A 56 20.79 16.05 -7.42
CA VAL A 56 21.18 15.08 -6.41
C VAL A 56 22.46 15.57 -5.74
N ASN A 57 22.40 15.89 -4.46
CA ASN A 57 23.57 16.24 -3.65
C ASN A 57 23.99 15.01 -2.85
N LEU A 58 25.23 14.57 -3.05
CA LEU A 58 25.87 13.52 -2.29
C LEU A 58 26.77 14.18 -1.24
N ASN A 59 26.33 14.21 0.01
CA ASN A 59 27.19 14.62 1.10
C ASN A 59 27.89 13.36 1.64
N SER A 60 29.20 13.24 1.43
CA SER A 60 30.04 12.28 2.10
C SER A 60 30.74 12.99 3.25
N ASP A 61 30.31 12.75 4.48
CA ASP A 61 31.17 13.04 5.63
C ASP A 61 32.10 11.82 5.84
N ASP A 62 33.35 12.12 5.73
CA ASP A 62 34.59 11.37 5.99
C ASP A 62 34.54 9.87 6.34
N ASP A 63 35.37 9.16 5.58
CA ASP A 63 36.16 7.96 5.89
C ASP A 63 35.63 6.87 6.83
N GLU A 64 35.46 5.69 6.25
CA GLU A 64 35.39 4.34 6.79
C GLU A 64 33.98 3.73 7.04
N GLU A 65 32.93 4.47 7.28
CA GLU A 65 31.56 3.94 7.21
C GLU A 65 30.74 4.83 6.28
N CYS A 66 30.44 4.35 5.07
CA CYS A 66 29.69 5.12 4.07
C CYS A 66 28.26 5.42 4.55
N PHE A 67 28.09 6.38 5.41
CA PHE A 67 26.83 7.07 5.62
C PHE A 67 26.63 8.10 4.50
N CYS A 68 26.14 7.67 3.35
CA CYS A 68 25.70 8.62 2.35
C CYS A 68 24.31 9.09 2.74
N VAL A 69 24.19 10.33 3.15
CA VAL A 69 22.89 11.02 3.20
C VAL A 69 22.64 11.57 1.83
N LEU A 70 21.62 11.04 1.16
CA LEU A 70 21.22 11.52 -0.14
C LEU A 70 20.12 12.55 0.04
N THR A 71 20.44 13.80 -0.27
CA THR A 71 19.47 14.90 -0.25
C THR A 71 18.98 15.17 -1.67
N ILE A 72 17.68 15.06 -1.88
CA ILE A 72 17.03 15.46 -3.12
C ILE A 72 16.26 16.75 -2.88
N ILE A 73 16.53 17.74 -3.70
CA ILE A 73 15.80 19.01 -3.70
C ILE A 73 14.99 19.05 -5.00
N GLY A 74 13.67 19.13 -4.86
CA GLY A 74 12.75 19.27 -5.98
C GLY A 74 11.85 20.48 -5.81
N GLU A 75 11.58 21.18 -6.87
CA GLU A 75 10.65 22.31 -6.92
C GLU A 75 9.43 21.94 -7.76
N ASN A 76 8.24 22.16 -7.21
CA ASN A 76 7.01 22.04 -7.99
C ASN A 76 6.84 23.29 -8.86
N GLN A 77 7.01 23.14 -10.16
CA GLN A 77 6.94 24.28 -11.10
C GLN A 77 5.60 25.02 -11.11
N LYS A 78 4.51 24.36 -10.70
CA LYS A 78 3.18 25.00 -10.65
C LYS A 78 2.92 25.77 -9.36
N THR A 79 3.47 25.28 -8.23
CA THR A 79 3.22 25.86 -6.90
C THR A 79 4.42 26.60 -6.34
N GLY A 80 5.61 26.47 -6.91
CA GLY A 80 6.87 26.98 -6.37
C GLY A 80 7.31 26.32 -5.07
N GLU A 81 6.69 25.21 -4.70
CA GLU A 81 6.93 24.49 -3.46
C GLU A 81 8.22 23.68 -3.56
N VAL A 82 9.17 23.94 -2.65
CA VAL A 82 10.45 23.22 -2.61
C VAL A 82 10.35 22.06 -1.64
N TYR A 83 10.73 20.88 -2.12
CA TYR A 83 10.78 19.66 -1.32
C TYR A 83 12.24 19.24 -1.14
N SER A 84 12.63 18.97 0.08
CA SER A 84 13.92 18.32 0.37
C SER A 84 13.68 16.99 1.08
N PHE A 85 14.39 15.97 0.65
CA PHE A 85 14.34 14.63 1.24
C PHE A 85 15.75 14.20 1.59
N CYS A 86 15.96 13.81 2.85
CA CYS A 86 17.18 13.19 3.30
C CYS A 86 16.89 11.71 3.59
N TYR A 87 17.64 10.82 2.98
CA TYR A 87 17.54 9.38 3.20
C TYR A 87 18.83 8.84 3.78
N ASN A 88 18.72 8.04 4.82
CA ASN A 88 19.81 7.20 5.26
C ASN A 88 19.93 6.03 4.27
N VAL A 89 21.08 5.92 3.65
CA VAL A 89 21.40 4.90 2.66
C VAL A 89 21.25 3.49 3.21
N GLN A 90 21.60 3.28 4.46
CA GLN A 90 21.49 1.96 5.10
C GLN A 90 20.05 1.44 5.12
N ASP A 91 19.07 2.32 5.33
CA ASP A 91 17.66 1.94 5.34
C ASP A 91 17.15 1.51 3.95
N LEU A 92 17.79 2.01 2.89
CA LEU A 92 17.46 1.63 1.50
C LEU A 92 18.21 0.36 1.06
N LEU A 93 19.36 0.08 1.66
CA LEU A 93 20.24 -1.04 1.30
C LEU A 93 19.86 -2.36 1.99
N CYS A 94 19.11 -2.35 3.07
CA CYS A 94 18.69 -3.56 3.79
C CYS A 94 17.85 -4.53 2.93
N LEU A 95 17.32 -4.08 1.80
CA LEU A 95 16.51 -4.88 0.87
C LEU A 95 17.34 -5.51 -0.27
N ILE A 96 18.65 -5.24 -0.35
CA ILE A 96 19.50 -5.68 -1.46
C ILE A 96 20.75 -6.35 -0.91
N ASP A 97 21.03 -7.58 -1.36
CA ASP A 97 22.31 -8.22 -1.09
C ASP A 97 23.41 -7.50 -1.89
N LEU A 98 24.16 -6.64 -1.21
CA LEU A 98 25.20 -5.81 -1.81
C LEU A 98 26.61 -6.41 -1.65
N SER A 99 26.75 -7.56 -1.02
CA SER A 99 28.05 -8.18 -0.73
C SER A 99 28.92 -8.45 -1.97
N SER A 100 28.29 -8.53 -3.15
CA SER A 100 28.96 -8.78 -4.43
C SER A 100 29.01 -7.58 -5.39
N LYS A 101 28.55 -6.38 -4.96
CA LYS A 101 28.37 -5.23 -5.86
C LYS A 101 29.47 -4.18 -5.71
N THR A 102 29.87 -3.56 -6.82
CA THR A 102 30.81 -2.44 -6.81
C THR A 102 30.15 -1.19 -6.21
N LYS A 103 30.96 -0.28 -5.64
CA LYS A 103 30.50 0.99 -5.06
C LYS A 103 29.64 1.81 -6.05
N VAL A 104 30.02 1.81 -7.34
CA VAL A 104 29.26 2.49 -8.41
C VAL A 104 27.89 1.86 -8.64
N SER A 105 27.81 0.51 -8.66
CA SER A 105 26.54 -0.19 -8.79
C SER A 105 25.57 0.12 -7.65
N VAL A 106 26.09 0.24 -6.44
CA VAL A 106 25.32 0.64 -5.25
C VAL A 106 24.76 2.05 -5.40
N LEU A 107 25.59 3.01 -5.81
CA LEU A 107 25.18 4.40 -6.04
C LEU A 107 24.11 4.50 -7.13
N CYS A 108 24.27 3.78 -8.25
CA CYS A 108 23.25 3.73 -9.31
C CYS A 108 21.90 3.20 -8.79
N ILE A 109 21.92 2.13 -8.02
CA ILE A 109 20.71 1.57 -7.40
C ILE A 109 20.05 2.59 -6.47
N MET A 110 20.83 3.30 -5.69
CA MET A 110 20.32 4.33 -4.78
C MET A 110 19.65 5.49 -5.52
N VAL A 111 20.30 6.02 -6.54
CA VAL A 111 19.72 7.10 -7.36
C VAL A 111 18.41 6.64 -8.01
N MET A 112 18.38 5.40 -8.52
CA MET A 112 17.15 4.82 -9.09
C MET A 112 16.05 4.69 -8.05
N LYS A 113 16.36 4.25 -6.83
CA LYS A 113 15.39 4.16 -5.73
C LYS A 113 14.80 5.51 -5.37
N ILE A 114 15.59 6.54 -5.34
CA ILE A 114 15.13 7.89 -5.04
C ILE A 114 14.21 8.40 -6.13
N ILE A 115 14.57 8.20 -7.40
CA ILE A 115 13.71 8.55 -8.54
C ILE A 115 12.37 7.82 -8.44
N ALA A 116 12.40 6.52 -8.14
CA ALA A 116 11.17 5.75 -7.99
C ALA A 116 10.31 6.21 -6.80
N ILE A 117 10.92 6.65 -5.70
CA ILE A 117 10.20 7.25 -4.57
C ILE A 117 9.45 8.52 -5.02
N PHE A 118 10.05 9.35 -5.86
CA PHE A 118 9.37 10.49 -6.46
C PHE A 118 8.20 10.06 -7.35
N ILE A 119 8.42 9.07 -8.22
CA ILE A 119 7.35 8.50 -9.07
C ILE A 119 6.23 7.93 -8.20
N CYS A 120 6.55 7.28 -7.10
CA CYS A 120 5.56 6.71 -6.17
C CYS A 120 4.65 7.75 -5.50
N ARG A 121 5.04 9.04 -5.46
CA ARG A 121 4.11 10.12 -5.06
C ARG A 121 2.96 10.30 -6.03
N LEU A 122 3.18 9.99 -7.29
CA LEU A 122 2.26 10.24 -8.40
C LEU A 122 1.47 8.99 -8.80
N LYS A 123 1.81 7.83 -8.27
CA LYS A 123 1.23 6.52 -8.65
C LYS A 123 0.55 5.83 -7.48
N THR A 124 -0.39 4.96 -7.82
CA THR A 124 -0.95 3.98 -6.88
C THR A 124 0.16 3.05 -6.39
N LEU A 125 0.42 3.04 -5.09
CA LEU A 125 1.42 2.16 -4.50
C LEU A 125 0.93 0.71 -4.51
N TYR A 126 1.79 -0.23 -4.89
CA TYR A 126 1.50 -1.64 -4.74
C TYR A 126 1.41 -2.01 -3.25
N LYS A 127 0.38 -2.77 -2.91
CA LYS A 127 0.03 -3.13 -1.54
C LYS A 127 0.12 -4.62 -1.28
N ALA A 128 0.12 -5.43 -2.33
CA ALA A 128 0.17 -6.88 -2.28
C ALA A 128 1.08 -7.44 -3.35
N ILE A 129 1.68 -8.58 -3.05
CA ILE A 129 2.27 -9.51 -4.00
C ILE A 129 1.43 -10.78 -4.00
N VAL A 130 0.97 -11.20 -5.17
CA VAL A 130 0.22 -12.43 -5.39
C VAL A 130 1.09 -13.38 -6.19
N LEU A 131 1.28 -14.58 -5.70
CA LEU A 131 2.27 -15.53 -6.14
C LEU A 131 1.61 -16.84 -6.56
N ASP A 132 2.03 -17.42 -7.66
CA ASP A 132 1.78 -18.84 -7.90
C ASP A 132 2.63 -19.71 -6.95
N LEU A 133 2.36 -21.00 -6.90
CA LEU A 133 3.07 -21.96 -6.06
C LEU A 133 4.12 -22.75 -6.88
N ASP A 134 3.63 -23.57 -7.81
CA ASP A 134 4.42 -24.49 -8.59
C ASP A 134 5.43 -23.71 -9.45
N ASP A 135 6.67 -24.15 -9.44
CA ASP A 135 7.79 -23.53 -10.18
C ASP A 135 7.94 -21.99 -9.99
N THR A 136 7.21 -21.43 -9.03
CA THR A 136 7.30 -20.03 -8.60
C THR A 136 7.81 -19.89 -7.16
N LEU A 137 7.17 -20.54 -6.19
CA LEU A 137 7.57 -20.51 -4.77
C LEU A 137 8.28 -21.77 -4.29
N TRP A 138 8.10 -22.86 -5.00
CA TRP A 138 8.84 -24.11 -4.80
C TRP A 138 9.19 -24.77 -6.13
N ASN A 139 10.24 -25.58 -6.13
CA ASN A 139 10.71 -26.29 -7.30
C ASN A 139 9.91 -27.58 -7.45
N GLY A 140 9.02 -27.64 -8.42
CA GLY A 140 8.16 -28.77 -8.76
C GLY A 140 6.67 -28.46 -8.78
N THR A 141 5.87 -29.44 -9.19
CA THR A 141 4.43 -29.31 -9.42
C THR A 141 3.67 -30.23 -8.45
N LEU A 142 2.88 -29.65 -7.55
CA LEU A 142 2.20 -30.38 -6.47
C LEU A 142 1.19 -31.43 -6.96
N SER A 143 0.62 -31.26 -8.15
CA SER A 143 -0.29 -32.23 -8.75
C SER A 143 0.42 -33.47 -9.33
N GLU A 144 1.73 -33.38 -9.61
CA GLU A 144 2.53 -34.44 -10.23
C GLU A 144 3.52 -35.06 -9.26
N GLU A 145 3.93 -34.34 -8.22
CA GLU A 145 4.95 -34.76 -7.26
C GLU A 145 4.38 -34.87 -5.84
N SER A 146 4.97 -35.76 -5.03
CA SER A 146 4.66 -35.82 -3.62
C SER A 146 5.24 -34.63 -2.87
N ILE A 147 4.65 -34.30 -1.70
CA ILE A 147 5.19 -33.23 -0.81
C ILE A 147 6.64 -33.55 -0.40
N ASP A 148 6.97 -34.82 -0.15
CA ASP A 148 8.33 -35.24 0.18
C ASP A 148 9.30 -34.99 -0.99
N GLN A 149 8.84 -35.15 -2.23
CA GLN A 149 9.64 -34.84 -3.41
C GLN A 149 9.89 -33.32 -3.52
N ILE A 150 8.86 -32.49 -3.31
CA ILE A 150 9.01 -31.04 -3.28
C ILE A 150 10.01 -30.62 -2.19
N ILE A 151 9.93 -31.20 -0.99
CA ILE A 151 10.90 -30.96 0.08
C ILE A 151 12.33 -31.33 -0.37
N ALA A 152 12.47 -32.49 -1.02
CA ALA A 152 13.79 -32.90 -1.55
C ALA A 152 14.31 -31.96 -2.63
N ASN A 153 13.44 -31.52 -3.54
CA ASN A 153 13.78 -30.54 -4.59
C ASN A 153 14.23 -29.21 -4.01
N GLN A 154 13.59 -28.70 -2.95
CA GLN A 154 13.95 -27.46 -2.28
C GLN A 154 15.34 -27.52 -1.62
N ARG A 155 15.83 -28.70 -1.24
CA ARG A 155 17.17 -28.90 -0.65
C ARG A 155 18.28 -28.96 -1.68
N THR A 156 17.96 -28.85 -2.97
CA THR A 156 18.94 -28.81 -4.05
C THR A 156 19.49 -27.40 -4.27
N THR A 157 20.56 -27.29 -5.07
CA THR A 157 21.10 -25.99 -5.51
C THR A 157 20.03 -25.17 -6.25
N THR A 158 19.21 -25.83 -7.08
CA THR A 158 18.09 -25.17 -7.78
C THR A 158 17.02 -24.70 -6.78
N GLY A 159 16.66 -25.53 -5.82
CA GLY A 159 15.68 -25.19 -4.77
C GLY A 159 16.10 -23.98 -3.92
N ALA A 160 17.40 -23.76 -3.75
CA ALA A 160 17.93 -22.62 -3.01
C ALA A 160 17.52 -21.25 -3.63
N HIS A 161 17.28 -21.19 -4.95
CA HIS A 161 16.81 -19.96 -5.61
C HIS A 161 15.38 -19.62 -5.22
N TYR A 162 14.51 -20.62 -5.08
CA TYR A 162 13.11 -20.46 -4.62
C TYR A 162 13.08 -20.02 -3.16
N ILE A 163 13.87 -20.66 -2.29
CA ILE A 163 13.99 -20.28 -0.87
C ILE A 163 14.49 -18.83 -0.74
N ARG A 164 15.48 -18.43 -1.54
CA ARG A 164 15.99 -17.05 -1.57
C ARG A 164 14.91 -16.06 -1.99
N PHE A 165 14.14 -16.37 -3.03
CA PHE A 165 13.03 -15.54 -3.46
C PHE A 165 11.93 -15.44 -2.38
N ALA A 166 11.57 -16.56 -1.77
CA ALA A 166 10.60 -16.58 -0.67
C ALA A 166 11.07 -15.72 0.53
N ASN A 167 12.37 -15.79 0.90
CA ASN A 167 12.94 -14.93 1.92
C ASN A 167 12.90 -13.44 1.54
N PHE A 168 13.15 -13.09 0.28
CA PHE A 168 13.03 -11.73 -0.21
C PHE A 168 11.58 -11.22 -0.07
N VAL A 169 10.58 -12.02 -0.45
CA VAL A 169 9.16 -11.69 -0.29
C VAL A 169 8.80 -11.54 1.20
N LYS A 170 9.35 -12.38 2.08
CA LYS A 170 9.16 -12.26 3.54
C LYS A 170 9.67 -10.92 4.06
N VAL A 171 10.82 -10.45 3.60
CA VAL A 171 11.35 -9.12 3.95
C VAL A 171 10.40 -8.00 3.48
N LEU A 172 9.85 -8.07 2.26
CA LEU A 172 8.86 -7.11 1.79
C LEU A 172 7.62 -7.08 2.69
N ALA A 173 7.16 -8.27 3.09
CA ALA A 173 6.00 -8.42 3.97
C ALA A 173 6.24 -7.82 5.36
N ASP A 174 7.36 -8.16 5.98
CA ASP A 174 7.65 -7.81 7.37
C ASP A 174 8.12 -6.35 7.51
N SER A 175 8.93 -5.85 6.57
CA SER A 175 9.49 -4.48 6.63
C SER A 175 8.57 -3.42 6.03
N LEU A 176 7.86 -3.74 4.93
CA LEU A 176 7.03 -2.78 4.21
C LEU A 176 5.52 -2.97 4.41
N GLY A 177 5.11 -4.03 5.11
CA GLY A 177 3.71 -4.37 5.31
C GLY A 177 2.99 -4.72 4.00
N ILE A 178 3.70 -5.34 3.04
CA ILE A 178 3.13 -5.84 1.80
C ILE A 178 2.34 -7.11 2.11
N TYR A 179 1.09 -7.18 1.65
CA TYR A 179 0.32 -8.41 1.72
C TYR A 179 0.95 -9.48 0.83
N VAL A 180 0.99 -10.70 1.32
CA VAL A 180 1.42 -11.86 0.56
C VAL A 180 0.22 -12.79 0.36
N ALA A 181 -0.13 -13.04 -0.88
CA ALA A 181 -1.20 -13.97 -1.20
C ALA A 181 -0.73 -15.02 -2.20
N VAL A 182 -1.35 -16.18 -2.14
CA VAL A 182 -1.14 -17.28 -3.05
C VAL A 182 -2.34 -17.43 -3.96
N CYS A 183 -2.07 -17.57 -5.26
CA CYS A 183 -3.06 -17.85 -6.31
C CYS A 183 -2.61 -19.05 -7.11
N SER A 184 -3.17 -20.26 -6.83
CA SER A 184 -2.76 -21.52 -7.43
C SER A 184 -3.91 -22.23 -8.12
N ARG A 185 -3.61 -23.03 -9.14
CA ARG A 185 -4.55 -23.96 -9.77
C ARG A 185 -4.63 -25.33 -9.10
N ASN A 186 -3.81 -25.56 -8.09
CA ASN A 186 -3.85 -26.80 -7.32
C ASN A 186 -5.16 -26.93 -6.51
N ASP A 187 -5.54 -28.16 -6.22
CA ASP A 187 -6.63 -28.46 -5.30
C ASP A 187 -6.37 -27.85 -3.91
N SER A 188 -7.36 -27.18 -3.35
CA SER A 188 -7.23 -26.48 -2.08
C SER A 188 -6.83 -27.38 -0.90
N LYS A 189 -7.27 -28.67 -0.89
CA LYS A 189 -6.92 -29.62 0.16
C LYS A 189 -5.47 -30.07 0.04
N MET A 190 -4.98 -30.23 -1.20
CA MET A 190 -3.56 -30.53 -1.45
C MET A 190 -2.67 -29.39 -0.98
N VAL A 191 -3.02 -28.14 -1.33
CA VAL A 191 -2.29 -26.96 -0.88
C VAL A 191 -2.31 -26.86 0.65
N SER A 192 -3.46 -27.04 1.29
CA SER A 192 -3.56 -27.03 2.76
C SER A 192 -2.66 -28.09 3.40
N LYS A 193 -2.68 -29.32 2.88
CA LYS A 193 -1.81 -30.40 3.37
C LYS A 193 -0.33 -30.06 3.17
N ALA A 194 0.06 -29.47 2.05
CA ALA A 194 1.43 -29.05 1.82
C ALA A 194 1.85 -27.95 2.81
N MET A 195 0.98 -26.96 3.05
CA MET A 195 1.24 -25.91 4.04
C MET A 195 1.37 -26.44 5.48
N ASP A 196 0.67 -27.51 5.83
CA ASP A 196 0.79 -28.16 7.16
C ASP A 196 2.13 -28.87 7.33
N VAL A 197 2.61 -29.55 6.28
CA VAL A 197 3.82 -30.38 6.31
C VAL A 197 5.11 -29.56 6.15
N LEU A 198 5.13 -28.59 5.23
CA LEU A 198 6.32 -27.77 4.97
C LEU A 198 6.70 -26.94 6.21
N ASP A 199 7.97 -26.93 6.58
CA ASP A 199 8.51 -26.04 7.61
C ASP A 199 9.04 -24.72 7.04
N GLU A 200 9.38 -23.76 7.92
CA GLU A 200 9.88 -22.44 7.48
C GLU A 200 11.28 -22.49 6.88
N GLU A 201 12.06 -23.53 7.10
CA GLU A 201 13.38 -23.69 6.48
C GLU A 201 13.22 -23.98 4.98
N ILE A 202 12.23 -24.82 4.65
CA ILE A 202 11.92 -25.21 3.27
C ILE A 202 11.00 -24.19 2.58
N PHE A 203 10.06 -23.62 3.32
CA PHE A 203 9.09 -22.66 2.82
C PHE A 203 8.99 -21.43 3.75
N PRO A 204 9.89 -20.45 3.60
CA PRO A 204 10.01 -19.29 4.50
C PRO A 204 8.75 -18.45 4.62
N LEU A 205 7.85 -18.51 3.64
CA LEU A 205 6.59 -17.75 3.62
C LEU A 205 5.45 -18.40 4.39
N LYS A 206 5.60 -19.64 4.91
CA LYS A 206 4.53 -20.41 5.58
C LYS A 206 3.66 -19.56 6.51
N ASN A 207 4.28 -18.78 7.40
CA ASN A 207 3.58 -17.93 8.38
C ASN A 207 3.37 -16.49 7.89
N SER A 208 3.81 -16.18 6.67
CA SER A 208 3.73 -14.83 6.08
C SER A 208 2.66 -14.68 5.01
N ILE A 209 1.91 -15.74 4.69
CA ILE A 209 0.80 -15.68 3.74
C ILE A 209 -0.44 -15.10 4.44
N ASP A 210 -1.08 -14.15 3.79
CA ASP A 210 -2.27 -13.46 4.31
C ASP A 210 -3.57 -14.01 3.69
N CYS A 211 -3.50 -14.58 2.46
CA CYS A 211 -4.64 -15.14 1.75
C CYS A 211 -4.17 -16.23 0.79
N ILE A 212 -4.92 -17.35 0.69
CA ILE A 212 -4.69 -18.40 -0.28
C ILE A 212 -5.98 -18.64 -1.05
N VAL A 213 -5.91 -18.58 -2.38
CA VAL A 213 -6.96 -19.03 -3.28
C VAL A 213 -6.39 -20.10 -4.19
N ALA A 214 -6.88 -21.32 -4.02
CA ALA A 214 -6.43 -22.49 -4.76
C ALA A 214 -7.65 -23.23 -5.33
N ASN A 215 -7.83 -23.15 -6.64
CA ASN A 215 -8.92 -23.76 -7.40
C ASN A 215 -8.63 -23.68 -8.91
N ASP A 216 -9.47 -24.32 -9.73
CA ASP A 216 -9.33 -24.40 -11.19
C ASP A 216 -9.84 -23.15 -11.95
N ASN A 217 -10.28 -22.10 -11.27
CA ASN A 217 -10.73 -20.88 -11.94
C ASN A 217 -9.55 -20.13 -12.60
N ASP A 218 -9.88 -19.22 -13.51
CA ASP A 218 -8.90 -18.32 -14.11
C ASP A 218 -8.16 -17.50 -13.05
N LYS A 219 -6.85 -17.32 -13.23
CA LYS A 219 -6.01 -16.56 -12.30
C LYS A 219 -6.53 -15.13 -12.13
N SER A 220 -6.99 -14.48 -13.19
CA SER A 220 -7.57 -13.12 -13.11
C SER A 220 -8.82 -13.05 -12.25
N SER A 221 -9.67 -14.07 -12.23
CA SER A 221 -10.85 -14.17 -11.36
C SER A 221 -10.43 -14.35 -9.90
N ASN A 222 -9.49 -15.26 -9.65
CA ASN A 222 -8.94 -15.51 -8.31
C ASN A 222 -8.20 -14.28 -7.76
N ILE A 223 -7.47 -13.53 -8.57
CA ILE A 223 -6.81 -12.28 -8.16
C ILE A 223 -7.84 -11.21 -7.76
N LYS A 224 -8.98 -11.12 -8.47
CA LYS A 224 -10.07 -10.21 -8.08
C LYS A 224 -10.69 -10.61 -6.73
N GLU A 225 -10.84 -11.90 -6.46
CA GLU A 225 -11.28 -12.44 -5.16
C GLU A 225 -10.28 -12.11 -4.05
N ILE A 226 -8.98 -12.34 -4.28
CA ILE A 226 -7.89 -11.96 -3.36
C ILE A 226 -7.93 -10.44 -3.09
N ALA A 227 -8.06 -9.63 -4.12
CA ALA A 227 -8.14 -8.18 -3.98
C ALA A 227 -9.32 -7.74 -3.10
N ALA A 228 -10.49 -8.36 -3.30
CA ALA A 228 -11.68 -8.11 -2.48
C ALA A 228 -11.46 -8.55 -1.02
N SER A 229 -10.92 -9.75 -0.79
CA SER A 229 -10.59 -10.26 0.55
C SER A 229 -9.61 -9.33 1.30
N LEU A 230 -8.57 -8.86 0.63
CA LEU A 230 -7.58 -7.92 1.18
C LEU A 230 -8.07 -6.46 1.23
N SER A 231 -9.27 -6.19 0.72
CA SER A 231 -9.85 -4.85 0.61
C SER A 231 -8.92 -3.86 -0.11
N ILE A 232 -8.34 -4.29 -1.23
CA ILE A 232 -7.46 -3.47 -2.09
C ILE A 232 -7.97 -3.49 -3.53
N LEU A 233 -7.48 -2.55 -4.35
CA LEU A 233 -7.78 -2.56 -5.78
C LEU A 233 -6.83 -3.51 -6.52
N PRO A 234 -7.27 -4.27 -7.53
CA PRO A 234 -6.40 -5.16 -8.32
C PRO A 234 -5.17 -4.47 -8.90
N LYS A 235 -5.28 -3.20 -9.33
CA LYS A 235 -4.14 -2.38 -9.79
C LYS A 235 -3.07 -2.10 -8.71
N SER A 236 -3.34 -2.41 -7.44
CA SER A 236 -2.37 -2.31 -6.34
C SER A 236 -1.64 -3.63 -6.08
N ILE A 237 -1.77 -4.60 -6.97
CA ILE A 237 -1.19 -5.94 -6.87
C ILE A 237 -0.03 -6.07 -7.85
N VAL A 238 1.02 -6.76 -7.41
CA VAL A 238 2.06 -7.35 -8.26
C VAL A 238 1.78 -8.85 -8.32
N PHE A 239 1.58 -9.38 -9.52
CA PHE A 239 1.32 -10.81 -9.74
C PHE A 239 2.55 -11.48 -10.34
N ILE A 240 2.97 -12.60 -9.75
CA ILE A 240 4.15 -13.37 -10.15
C ILE A 240 3.70 -14.82 -10.45
N ASP A 241 4.09 -15.29 -11.63
CA ASP A 241 3.80 -16.62 -12.13
C ASP A 241 4.92 -17.00 -13.10
N ASP A 242 5.37 -18.24 -13.13
CA ASP A 242 6.41 -18.72 -14.04
C ASP A 242 5.89 -18.83 -15.49
N ASN A 243 4.61 -19.14 -15.65
CA ASN A 243 3.98 -19.37 -16.95
C ASN A 243 3.61 -18.07 -17.67
N GLU A 244 4.24 -17.83 -18.84
CA GLU A 244 4.02 -16.62 -19.64
C GLU A 244 2.58 -16.46 -20.11
N LEU A 245 1.92 -17.57 -20.50
CA LEU A 245 0.52 -17.53 -20.95
C LEU A 245 -0.43 -17.07 -19.85
N ILE A 246 -0.15 -17.50 -18.61
CA ILE A 246 -0.91 -17.07 -17.44
C ILE A 246 -0.65 -15.60 -17.14
N ARG A 247 0.62 -15.15 -17.24
CA ARG A 247 0.95 -13.74 -17.09
C ARG A 247 0.22 -12.86 -18.09
N ASP A 248 0.12 -13.31 -19.34
CA ASP A 248 -0.60 -12.59 -20.42
C ASP A 248 -2.11 -12.61 -20.21
N GLU A 249 -2.68 -13.73 -19.76
CA GLU A 249 -4.08 -13.81 -19.36
C GLU A 249 -4.42 -12.75 -18.32
N VAL A 250 -3.62 -12.66 -17.27
CA VAL A 250 -3.83 -11.71 -16.16
C VAL A 250 -3.65 -10.25 -16.62
N ARG A 251 -2.62 -9.94 -17.44
CA ARG A 251 -2.41 -8.61 -18.02
C ARG A 251 -3.62 -8.13 -18.83
N ASN A 252 -4.18 -9.03 -19.63
CA ASN A 252 -5.30 -8.70 -20.51
C ASN A 252 -6.63 -8.52 -19.76
N ASN A 253 -6.84 -9.26 -18.67
CA ASN A 253 -8.11 -9.28 -17.93
C ASN A 253 -8.17 -8.34 -16.73
N ILE A 254 -7.02 -7.80 -16.28
CA ILE A 254 -6.95 -6.88 -15.15
C ILE A 254 -6.15 -5.63 -15.53
N PRO A 255 -6.82 -4.58 -16.01
CA PRO A 255 -6.15 -3.34 -16.39
C PRO A 255 -5.37 -2.71 -15.22
N GLY A 256 -4.10 -2.38 -15.48
CA GLY A 256 -3.24 -1.69 -14.53
C GLY A 256 -2.61 -2.56 -13.44
N ILE A 257 -2.82 -3.88 -13.45
CA ILE A 257 -2.06 -4.80 -12.61
C ILE A 257 -0.59 -4.84 -13.05
N CYS A 258 0.32 -4.97 -12.09
CA CYS A 258 1.74 -5.17 -12.39
C CYS A 258 2.02 -6.68 -12.53
N VAL A 259 2.44 -7.10 -13.72
CA VAL A 259 2.82 -8.50 -14.00
C VAL A 259 4.21 -8.49 -14.63
N PRO A 260 5.29 -8.62 -13.84
CA PRO A 260 6.65 -8.63 -14.36
C PRO A 260 6.90 -9.84 -15.27
N SER A 261 7.72 -9.64 -16.31
CA SER A 261 8.30 -10.74 -17.09
C SER A 261 9.67 -11.09 -16.49
N TRP A 262 9.94 -12.37 -16.33
CA TRP A 262 11.18 -12.85 -15.71
C TRP A 262 11.47 -14.28 -16.20
N ASN A 263 12.74 -14.69 -16.11
CA ASN A 263 13.20 -16.03 -16.48
C ASN A 263 13.88 -16.75 -15.30
N THR A 264 14.50 -15.99 -14.39
CA THR A 264 15.16 -16.56 -13.20
C THR A 264 14.76 -15.80 -11.93
N HIS A 265 14.80 -16.46 -10.78
CA HIS A 265 14.49 -15.82 -9.50
C HIS A 265 15.44 -14.65 -9.17
N GLU A 266 16.71 -14.71 -9.59
CA GLU A 266 17.67 -13.60 -9.45
C GLU A 266 17.23 -12.38 -10.27
N GLU A 267 16.80 -12.59 -11.52
CA GLU A 267 16.22 -11.52 -12.34
C GLU A 267 14.99 -10.94 -11.67
N LEU A 268 14.11 -11.79 -11.16
CA LEU A 268 12.89 -11.37 -10.46
C LEU A 268 13.19 -10.55 -9.21
N ILE A 269 14.09 -11.01 -8.33
CA ILE A 269 14.53 -10.27 -7.15
C ILE A 269 15.13 -8.93 -7.56
N THR A 270 15.99 -8.92 -8.58
CA THR A 270 16.59 -7.69 -9.09
C THR A 270 15.52 -6.74 -9.63
N LEU A 271 14.57 -7.25 -10.39
CA LEU A 271 13.46 -6.50 -10.93
C LEU A 271 12.62 -5.84 -9.83
N LEU A 272 12.22 -6.61 -8.84
CA LEU A 272 11.37 -6.14 -7.74
C LEU A 272 12.10 -5.15 -6.82
N SER A 273 13.40 -5.33 -6.59
CA SER A 273 14.20 -4.50 -5.71
C SER A 273 14.76 -3.25 -6.40
N VAL A 274 15.44 -3.42 -7.54
CA VAL A 274 16.07 -2.31 -8.29
C VAL A 274 15.00 -1.52 -9.06
N GLY A 275 13.97 -2.19 -9.56
CA GLY A 275 12.81 -1.55 -10.20
C GLY A 275 11.94 -0.74 -9.26
N CYS A 276 12.26 -0.72 -7.98
CA CYS A 276 11.59 0.08 -6.97
C CYS A 276 10.06 -0.13 -6.92
N ILE A 277 9.62 -1.35 -7.25
CA ILE A 277 8.19 -1.67 -7.39
C ILE A 277 7.45 -1.49 -6.07
N PHE A 278 8.08 -1.84 -4.95
CA PHE A 278 7.51 -1.74 -3.61
C PHE A 278 8.03 -0.55 -2.81
N ASP A 279 8.93 0.26 -3.35
CA ASP A 279 9.47 1.41 -2.65
C ASP A 279 8.38 2.43 -2.32
N ARG A 280 8.53 3.13 -1.20
CA ARG A 280 7.56 4.07 -0.67
C ARG A 280 8.22 5.39 -0.32
N TYR A 281 7.54 6.47 -0.65
CA TYR A 281 7.94 7.82 -0.25
C TYR A 281 8.01 8.00 1.26
N GLU A 282 7.05 7.40 1.98
CA GLU A 282 6.95 7.46 3.43
C GLU A 282 6.54 6.10 3.96
N LEU A 283 7.34 5.55 4.84
CA LEU A 283 7.01 4.33 5.54
C LEU A 283 6.30 4.67 6.85
N SER A 284 4.99 4.91 6.77
CA SER A 284 4.19 5.16 7.96
C SER A 284 4.03 3.88 8.79
N LEU A 285 3.96 4.01 10.13
CA LEU A 285 3.64 2.90 11.04
C LEU A 285 2.37 2.15 10.60
N ASN A 286 1.38 2.87 10.09
CA ASN A 286 0.17 2.28 9.51
C ASN A 286 0.43 1.40 8.28
N SER A 287 1.45 1.72 7.49
CA SER A 287 1.84 0.88 6.34
C SER A 287 2.57 -0.37 6.79
N GLN A 288 3.49 -0.25 7.73
CA GLN A 288 4.23 -1.38 8.31
C GLN A 288 3.29 -2.34 9.06
N ASN A 289 2.37 -1.80 9.84
CA ASN A 289 1.42 -2.60 10.62
C ASN A 289 0.21 -3.13 9.82
N ARG A 290 0.14 -2.88 8.50
CA ARG A 290 -1.01 -3.25 7.66
C ARG A 290 -1.39 -4.73 7.79
N ARG A 291 -0.43 -5.63 7.69
CA ARG A 291 -0.67 -7.07 7.80
C ARG A 291 -1.13 -7.51 9.18
N LYS A 292 -0.51 -6.96 10.23
CA LYS A 292 -0.93 -7.22 11.63
C LYS A 292 -2.37 -6.77 11.85
N GLN A 293 -2.72 -5.60 11.34
CA GLN A 293 -4.08 -5.06 11.40
C GLN A 293 -5.07 -5.94 10.64
N TYR A 294 -4.72 -6.38 9.42
CA TYR A 294 -5.56 -7.27 8.62
C TYR A 294 -5.84 -8.60 9.34
N LYS A 295 -4.80 -9.30 9.77
CA LYS A 295 -4.94 -10.58 10.51
C LYS A 295 -5.84 -10.42 11.73
N MET A 296 -5.66 -9.34 12.47
CA MET A 296 -6.50 -9.06 13.63
C MET A 296 -7.97 -8.82 13.23
N ILE A 297 -8.22 -8.01 12.21
CA ILE A 297 -9.59 -7.72 11.76
C ILE A 297 -10.26 -8.98 11.21
N GLN A 298 -9.53 -9.89 10.56
CA GLN A 298 -10.08 -11.17 10.17
C GLN A 298 -10.52 -12.02 11.40
N VAL A 299 -9.72 -12.06 12.46
CA VAL A 299 -10.11 -12.69 13.73
C VAL A 299 -11.35 -11.99 14.30
N LEU A 300 -11.45 -10.67 14.20
CA LEU A 300 -12.60 -9.90 14.63
C LEU A 300 -13.88 -10.25 13.83
N ARG A 301 -13.76 -10.43 12.53
CA ARG A 301 -14.91 -10.80 11.67
C ARG A 301 -15.39 -12.24 11.88
N SER A 302 -14.49 -13.15 12.26
CA SER A 302 -14.79 -14.58 12.41
C SER A 302 -15.33 -14.96 13.79
N ASN A 303 -15.16 -14.13 14.82
CA ASN A 303 -15.53 -14.45 16.20
C ASN A 303 -16.69 -13.57 16.70
N ASN A 304 -17.81 -14.19 17.06
CA ASN A 304 -18.98 -13.51 17.67
C ASN A 304 -18.75 -13.03 19.11
N HIS A 305 -17.61 -13.36 19.75
CA HIS A 305 -17.27 -13.00 21.13
C HIS A 305 -15.93 -12.25 21.16
N LEU A 306 -15.95 -11.01 20.71
CA LEU A 306 -14.75 -10.20 20.65
C LEU A 306 -14.53 -9.35 21.90
N PRO A 307 -13.25 -9.11 22.28
CA PRO A 307 -12.96 -8.08 23.24
C PRO A 307 -13.41 -6.73 22.67
N VAL A 308 -14.04 -5.93 23.50
CA VAL A 308 -14.48 -4.56 23.13
C VAL A 308 -13.27 -3.75 22.69
N LEU A 309 -13.24 -3.35 21.42
CA LEU A 309 -12.21 -2.44 20.92
C LEU A 309 -12.58 -0.99 21.28
N HIS A 310 -11.58 -0.22 21.62
CA HIS A 310 -11.76 1.20 21.93
C HIS A 310 -11.40 2.04 20.70
N VAL A 311 -12.22 3.03 20.40
CA VAL A 311 -11.96 4.01 19.35
C VAL A 311 -11.86 5.38 20.00
N LYS A 312 -10.75 6.08 19.79
CA LYS A 312 -10.60 7.47 20.24
C LYS A 312 -10.98 8.41 19.09
N ALA A 313 -11.88 9.34 19.37
CA ALA A 313 -12.15 10.47 18.49
C ALA A 313 -11.23 11.62 18.89
N ILE A 314 -10.34 12.02 17.99
CA ILE A 314 -9.27 13.00 18.25
C ILE A 314 -9.42 14.16 17.28
N ARG A 315 -9.41 15.39 17.79
CA ARG A 315 -9.49 16.59 16.96
C ARG A 315 -8.22 16.78 16.14
N ASP A 316 -8.37 17.14 14.86
CA ASP A 316 -7.28 17.43 13.91
C ASP A 316 -7.33 18.92 13.53
N PRO A 317 -6.77 19.84 14.35
CA PRO A 317 -6.96 21.27 14.16
C PRO A 317 -6.32 21.84 12.88
N HIS A 318 -5.40 21.10 12.29
CA HIS A 318 -4.72 21.48 11.04
C HIS A 318 -5.14 20.61 9.85
N HIS A 319 -6.13 19.73 10.00
CA HIS A 319 -6.67 18.82 8.98
C HIS A 319 -5.63 17.85 8.36
N ILE A 320 -4.41 17.79 8.89
CA ILE A 320 -3.27 17.06 8.30
C ILE A 320 -3.56 15.56 8.21
N ILE A 321 -4.10 14.99 9.29
CA ILE A 321 -4.37 13.54 9.38
C ILE A 321 -5.60 13.19 8.54
N ALA A 322 -6.64 14.01 8.59
CA ALA A 322 -7.86 13.83 7.82
C ALA A 322 -7.57 13.88 6.32
N GLU A 323 -6.89 14.93 5.84
CA GLU A 323 -6.51 15.05 4.43
C GLU A 323 -5.59 13.92 3.96
N LYS A 324 -4.64 13.49 4.80
CA LYS A 324 -3.76 12.35 4.50
C LYS A 324 -4.56 11.05 4.33
N LEU A 325 -5.61 10.86 5.13
CA LEU A 325 -6.50 9.70 5.00
C LEU A 325 -7.36 9.81 3.74
N TYR A 326 -7.92 10.98 3.44
CA TYR A 326 -8.75 11.22 2.25
C TYR A 326 -7.98 10.92 0.95
N LYS A 327 -6.73 11.39 0.85
CA LYS A 327 -5.85 11.13 -0.31
C LYS A 327 -5.51 9.64 -0.49
N LYS A 328 -5.51 8.85 0.58
CA LYS A 328 -5.14 7.42 0.57
C LYS A 328 -6.35 6.48 0.46
N THR A 329 -7.57 6.99 0.63
CA THR A 329 -8.79 6.18 0.73
C THR A 329 -9.66 6.40 -0.49
N ASN A 330 -9.99 5.32 -1.20
CA ASN A 330 -10.85 5.38 -2.40
C ASN A 330 -12.20 4.71 -2.17
N GLN A 331 -12.25 3.50 -1.60
CA GLN A 331 -13.46 2.67 -1.53
C GLN A 331 -14.55 3.23 -0.60
N PHE A 332 -14.13 3.89 0.49
CA PHE A 332 -15.04 4.63 1.36
C PHE A 332 -14.51 6.05 1.56
N ASN A 333 -14.87 6.92 0.64
CA ASN A 333 -14.58 8.34 0.67
C ASN A 333 -15.79 9.06 0.06
N MET A 334 -16.51 9.82 0.86
CA MET A 334 -17.84 10.33 0.50
C MET A 334 -17.78 11.41 -0.58
N SER A 335 -17.00 12.47 -0.37
CA SER A 335 -17.00 13.62 -1.27
C SER A 335 -15.81 13.65 -2.23
N GLN A 336 -14.80 12.79 -2.04
CA GLN A 336 -13.52 12.82 -2.76
C GLN A 336 -12.74 14.14 -2.61
N GLN A 337 -13.16 15.00 -1.72
CA GLN A 337 -12.46 16.26 -1.42
C GLN A 337 -11.22 15.96 -0.59
N ASN A 338 -10.05 16.23 -1.17
CA ASN A 338 -8.76 15.89 -0.56
C ASN A 338 -8.14 17.05 0.23
N SER A 339 -8.68 18.25 0.11
CA SER A 339 -8.18 19.46 0.77
C SER A 339 -9.35 20.26 1.34
N LEU A 340 -9.18 20.78 2.55
CA LEU A 340 -10.21 21.44 3.35
C LEU A 340 -9.80 22.91 3.56
N PHE A 341 -10.13 23.76 2.60
CA PHE A 341 -9.77 25.20 2.65
C PHE A 341 -10.88 26.11 3.18
N THR A 342 -12.00 25.55 3.63
CA THR A 342 -13.16 26.32 4.08
C THR A 342 -12.98 26.71 5.55
N ASN A 343 -13.20 27.99 5.87
CA ASN A 343 -13.20 28.46 7.26
C ASN A 343 -14.31 27.75 8.09
N GLY A 344 -14.02 27.46 9.34
CA GLY A 344 -14.99 26.85 10.25
C GLY A 344 -15.08 25.32 10.17
N VAL A 345 -14.29 24.65 9.31
CA VAL A 345 -14.26 23.18 9.25
C VAL A 345 -13.64 22.61 10.53
N ILE A 346 -14.32 21.63 11.10
CA ILE A 346 -13.84 20.82 12.21
C ILE A 346 -13.47 19.45 11.64
N SER A 347 -12.21 19.03 11.81
CA SER A 347 -11.78 17.69 11.46
C SER A 347 -11.51 16.86 12.69
N VAL A 348 -11.96 15.61 12.63
CA VAL A 348 -11.75 14.59 13.66
C VAL A 348 -11.29 13.31 12.99
N TYR A 349 -10.24 12.70 13.52
CA TYR A 349 -9.86 11.37 13.13
C TYR A 349 -10.15 10.38 14.25
N PHE A 350 -10.38 9.14 13.85
CA PHE A 350 -10.68 8.04 14.77
C PHE A 350 -9.51 7.06 14.73
N GLU A 351 -8.98 6.76 15.91
CA GLU A 351 -7.90 5.81 16.08
C GLU A 351 -8.37 4.64 16.94
N MET A 352 -8.12 3.43 16.47
CA MET A 352 -8.57 2.21 17.12
C MET A 352 -7.49 1.60 18.00
N TYR A 353 -7.90 1.07 19.14
CA TYR A 353 -7.02 0.49 20.15
C TYR A 353 -7.51 -0.88 20.60
N ARG A 354 -6.58 -1.76 20.91
CA ARG A 354 -6.85 -2.99 21.66
C ARG A 354 -7.24 -2.68 23.12
N PRO A 355 -7.90 -3.62 23.83
CA PRO A 355 -8.12 -3.49 25.27
C PRO A 355 -6.82 -3.30 26.05
N THR A 356 -5.69 -3.82 25.52
CA THR A 356 -4.34 -3.65 26.08
C THR A 356 -3.77 -2.23 25.95
N GLY A 357 -4.44 -1.33 25.21
CA GLY A 357 -3.96 0.02 24.92
C GLY A 357 -3.07 0.13 23.68
N GLU A 358 -2.76 -0.97 23.01
CA GLU A 358 -1.99 -0.95 21.76
C GLU A 358 -2.80 -0.32 20.62
N SER A 359 -2.23 0.69 19.93
CA SER A 359 -2.86 1.32 18.77
C SER A 359 -2.89 0.38 17.57
N LEU A 360 -4.05 0.27 16.96
CA LEU A 360 -4.27 -0.41 15.68
C LEU A 360 -4.21 0.57 14.51
N GLY A 361 -4.09 1.86 14.82
CA GLY A 361 -3.93 2.95 13.87
C GLY A 361 -5.23 3.66 13.51
N ILE A 362 -5.10 4.65 12.62
CA ILE A 362 -6.19 5.50 12.19
C ILE A 362 -7.14 4.71 11.31
N CYS A 363 -8.40 4.63 11.75
CA CYS A 363 -9.45 3.85 11.09
C CYS A 363 -10.43 4.70 10.27
N SER A 364 -10.71 5.94 10.70
CA SER A 364 -11.62 6.85 10.01
C SER A 364 -11.20 8.30 10.20
N ALA A 365 -11.67 9.19 9.33
CA ALA A 365 -11.64 10.63 9.55
C ALA A 365 -12.91 11.25 8.98
N ILE A 366 -13.37 12.31 9.64
CA ILE A 366 -14.53 13.08 9.23
C ILE A 366 -14.23 14.57 9.38
N SER A 367 -14.72 15.36 8.42
CA SER A 367 -14.62 16.82 8.45
C SER A 367 -15.99 17.41 8.24
N TYR A 368 -16.39 18.34 9.09
CA TYR A 368 -17.73 18.91 9.07
C TYR A 368 -17.76 20.36 9.53
N ILE A 369 -18.82 21.06 9.16
CA ILE A 369 -19.14 22.42 9.61
C ILE A 369 -20.44 22.35 10.42
N ILE A 370 -20.54 23.12 11.51
CA ILE A 370 -21.75 23.26 12.29
C ILE A 370 -22.27 24.68 12.09
N ASP A 371 -23.44 24.78 11.46
CA ASP A 371 -24.22 26.01 11.36
C ASP A 371 -25.39 25.99 12.37
N ASP A 372 -26.25 27.02 12.33
CA ASP A 372 -27.34 27.16 13.28
C ASP A 372 -28.30 25.96 13.26
N ASP A 373 -28.65 25.44 12.08
CA ASP A 373 -29.65 24.38 11.90
C ASP A 373 -29.10 23.09 11.26
N THR A 374 -27.84 23.09 10.85
CA THR A 374 -27.29 22.00 10.04
C THR A 374 -25.85 21.66 10.43
N VAL A 375 -25.54 20.38 10.44
CA VAL A 375 -24.17 19.84 10.41
C VAL A 375 -23.90 19.35 9.01
N THR A 376 -23.02 20.05 8.29
CA THR A 376 -22.62 19.67 6.93
C THR A 376 -21.31 18.92 6.96
N VAL A 377 -21.33 17.65 6.60
CA VAL A 377 -20.13 16.81 6.49
C VAL A 377 -19.47 17.08 5.15
N GLU A 378 -18.30 17.72 5.20
CA GLU A 378 -17.47 18.08 4.03
C GLU A 378 -16.87 16.84 3.38
N ASN A 379 -16.35 15.93 4.21
CA ASN A 379 -15.90 14.62 3.78
C ASN A 379 -15.89 13.63 4.95
N TRP A 380 -16.07 12.36 4.62
CA TRP A 380 -15.92 11.23 5.51
C TRP A 380 -15.23 10.08 4.78
N ALA A 381 -14.15 9.56 5.36
CA ALA A 381 -13.44 8.42 4.84
C ALA A 381 -13.17 7.38 5.92
N ILE A 382 -13.26 6.11 5.52
CA ILE A 382 -12.92 4.96 6.35
C ILE A 382 -11.80 4.19 5.66
N SER A 383 -10.73 3.91 6.38
CA SER A 383 -9.65 3.06 5.89
C SER A 383 -10.17 1.66 5.55
N CYS A 384 -9.88 1.19 4.33
CA CYS A 384 -10.40 -0.08 3.81
C CYS A 384 -10.19 -1.30 4.72
N ARG A 385 -9.20 -1.24 5.60
CA ARG A 385 -8.92 -2.30 6.58
C ARG A 385 -10.00 -2.48 7.65
N PHE A 386 -10.74 -1.42 7.95
CA PHE A 386 -11.70 -1.36 9.06
C PHE A 386 -13.16 -1.37 8.58
N PHE A 387 -13.43 -1.89 7.39
CA PHE A 387 -14.80 -2.09 6.93
C PHE A 387 -15.49 -3.25 7.64
N GLU A 388 -16.82 -3.17 7.76
CA GLU A 388 -17.68 -4.27 8.21
C GLU A 388 -17.41 -4.74 9.66
N ILE A 389 -16.95 -3.82 10.51
CA ILE A 389 -16.75 -4.06 11.95
C ILE A 389 -17.60 -3.14 12.83
N GLY A 390 -18.59 -2.44 12.23
CA GLY A 390 -19.46 -1.51 12.94
C GLY A 390 -18.85 -0.13 13.20
N LEU A 391 -17.77 0.21 12.48
CA LEU A 391 -17.14 1.53 12.57
C LEU A 391 -17.99 2.62 11.94
N GLU A 392 -18.73 2.28 10.89
CA GLU A 392 -19.68 3.15 10.22
C GLU A 392 -20.76 3.63 11.20
N ASP A 393 -21.37 2.71 11.94
CA ASP A 393 -22.38 3.00 12.95
C ASP A 393 -21.81 3.84 14.10
N LEU A 394 -20.56 3.57 14.52
CA LEU A 394 -19.89 4.34 15.55
C LEU A 394 -19.68 5.81 15.13
N VAL A 395 -19.25 6.07 13.89
CA VAL A 395 -19.01 7.42 13.37
C VAL A 395 -20.33 8.16 13.17
N LEU A 396 -21.38 7.46 12.71
CA LEU A 396 -22.73 8.04 12.65
C LEU A 396 -23.26 8.39 14.03
N MET A 397 -23.06 7.52 15.02
CA MET A 397 -23.41 7.82 16.42
C MET A 397 -22.69 9.07 16.95
N TYR A 398 -21.40 9.21 16.65
CA TYR A 398 -20.61 10.40 16.97
C TYR A 398 -21.23 11.67 16.33
N LEU A 399 -21.60 11.60 15.05
CA LEU A 399 -22.20 12.72 14.33
C LEU A 399 -23.58 13.11 14.90
N VAL A 400 -24.42 12.13 15.20
CA VAL A 400 -25.73 12.36 15.84
C VAL A 400 -25.56 13.08 17.17
N GLU A 401 -24.54 12.72 17.95
CA GLU A 401 -24.23 13.39 19.22
C GLU A 401 -23.77 14.84 18.99
N LYS A 402 -22.93 15.09 17.98
CA LYS A 402 -22.45 16.45 17.66
C LYS A 402 -23.50 17.31 16.99
N ALA A 403 -24.46 16.71 16.30
CA ALA A 403 -25.56 17.42 15.66
C ALA A 403 -26.57 18.01 16.65
N ASP A 404 -26.77 17.36 17.79
CA ASP A 404 -27.63 17.83 18.88
C ASP A 404 -29.01 18.36 18.40
N GLY A 405 -29.69 17.55 17.58
CA GLY A 405 -31.00 17.89 17.00
C GLY A 405 -30.94 18.64 15.65
N LYS A 406 -29.78 19.08 15.19
CA LYS A 406 -29.60 19.72 13.87
C LYS A 406 -29.65 18.69 12.74
N ARG A 407 -29.98 19.14 11.54
CA ARG A 407 -29.96 18.29 10.33
C ARG A 407 -28.53 17.87 10.02
N ILE A 408 -28.35 16.62 9.58
CA ILE A 408 -27.04 16.11 9.12
C ILE A 408 -27.07 15.96 7.61
N MET A 409 -26.17 16.68 6.94
CA MET A 409 -26.02 16.69 5.50
C MET A 409 -24.61 16.22 5.13
N PHE A 410 -24.50 15.28 4.20
CA PHE A 410 -23.21 14.81 3.68
C PHE A 410 -23.00 15.34 2.27
N LYS A 411 -21.84 15.92 1.98
CA LYS A 411 -21.38 16.07 0.60
C LYS A 411 -21.03 14.68 0.05
N TYR A 412 -21.54 14.36 -1.12
CA TYR A 412 -21.34 13.07 -1.75
C TYR A 412 -21.00 13.21 -3.23
N SER A 413 -19.99 12.47 -3.70
CA SER A 413 -19.61 12.40 -5.10
C SER A 413 -19.36 10.95 -5.48
N LYS A 414 -20.31 10.35 -6.22
CA LYS A 414 -20.19 8.98 -6.71
C LYS A 414 -19.09 8.88 -7.77
N ASN A 415 -18.26 7.86 -7.64
CA ASN A 415 -17.27 7.49 -8.67
C ASN A 415 -17.11 5.95 -8.75
N GLU A 416 -16.26 5.50 -9.68
CA GLU A 416 -16.00 4.07 -9.91
C GLU A 416 -15.33 3.34 -8.75
N TYR A 417 -14.74 4.06 -7.78
CA TYR A 417 -13.94 3.48 -6.70
C TYR A 417 -14.63 3.50 -5.34
N ASN A 418 -15.62 4.39 -5.10
CA ASN A 418 -16.23 4.52 -3.78
C ASN A 418 -17.46 3.63 -3.56
N GLY A 419 -17.41 2.41 -4.10
CA GLY A 419 -18.50 1.44 -4.03
C GLY A 419 -18.95 1.10 -2.61
N LYS A 420 -18.04 1.06 -1.62
CA LYS A 420 -18.41 0.80 -0.22
C LYS A 420 -19.26 1.93 0.38
N ALA A 421 -18.90 3.19 0.13
CA ALA A 421 -19.71 4.33 0.56
C ALA A 421 -21.09 4.31 -0.13
N THR A 422 -21.11 4.04 -1.45
CA THR A 422 -22.35 3.90 -2.23
C THR A 422 -23.25 2.80 -1.68
N SER A 423 -22.68 1.63 -1.36
CA SER A 423 -23.43 0.50 -0.82
C SER A 423 -24.02 0.82 0.57
N MET A 424 -23.25 1.48 1.44
CA MET A 424 -23.74 1.89 2.76
C MET A 424 -24.94 2.85 2.63
N ILE A 425 -24.85 3.84 1.73
CA ILE A 425 -25.94 4.78 1.48
C ILE A 425 -27.19 4.03 0.94
N ALA A 426 -26.98 3.12 -0.01
CA ALA A 426 -28.09 2.41 -0.64
C ALA A 426 -28.77 1.38 0.29
N SER A 427 -28.03 0.83 1.26
CA SER A 427 -28.56 -0.18 2.21
C SER A 427 -29.17 0.43 3.47
N ASN A 428 -29.13 1.74 3.64
CA ASN A 428 -29.58 2.42 4.85
C ASN A 428 -30.66 3.46 4.50
N GLU A 429 -31.91 3.20 4.87
CA GLU A 429 -33.08 4.01 4.54
C GLU A 429 -33.07 5.41 5.16
N GLU A 430 -32.24 5.64 6.19
CA GLU A 430 -32.03 6.94 6.81
C GLU A 430 -31.30 7.92 5.89
N PHE A 431 -30.58 7.45 4.85
CA PHE A 431 -29.92 8.29 3.87
C PHE A 431 -30.85 8.64 2.70
N LYS A 432 -31.05 9.93 2.45
CA LYS A 432 -31.87 10.43 1.34
C LYS A 432 -31.12 11.45 0.50
N TYR A 433 -31.10 11.25 -0.81
CA TYR A 433 -30.52 12.21 -1.74
C TYR A 433 -31.32 13.53 -1.74
N VAL A 434 -30.62 14.66 -1.73
CA VAL A 434 -31.18 16.01 -1.74
C VAL A 434 -30.58 16.78 -2.91
N GLY A 435 -31.44 17.45 -3.68
CA GLY A 435 -31.02 18.22 -4.87
C GLY A 435 -30.53 17.33 -6.01
N GLU A 436 -29.51 17.80 -6.75
CA GLU A 436 -28.94 17.11 -7.92
C GLU A 436 -27.98 15.95 -7.55
N ASN A 437 -28.23 15.22 -6.46
CA ASN A 437 -27.41 14.10 -5.96
C ASN A 437 -26.01 14.47 -5.47
N THR A 438 -25.76 15.73 -5.12
CA THR A 438 -24.50 16.19 -4.53
C THR A 438 -24.50 16.19 -3.01
N TYR A 439 -25.69 16.15 -2.42
CA TYR A 439 -25.89 16.08 -0.97
C TYR A 439 -26.78 14.90 -0.60
N ILE A 440 -26.52 14.37 0.59
CA ILE A 440 -27.31 13.29 1.19
C ILE A 440 -27.70 13.72 2.61
N GLU A 441 -28.96 13.73 2.92
CA GLU A 441 -29.48 13.95 4.27
C GLU A 441 -29.54 12.63 5.03
N TYR A 442 -29.03 12.64 6.26
CA TYR A 442 -29.17 11.52 7.19
C TYR A 442 -30.27 11.85 8.19
N SER A 443 -31.35 11.10 8.11
CA SER A 443 -32.50 11.25 9.02
C SER A 443 -32.26 10.49 10.31
N TYR A 444 -32.42 11.13 11.46
CA TYR A 444 -32.23 10.49 12.76
C TYR A 444 -33.27 10.97 13.79
N THR A 445 -33.48 10.20 14.84
CA THR A 445 -34.38 10.45 15.96
C THR A 445 -33.60 10.35 17.27
N GLN A 446 -34.23 10.64 18.40
CA GLN A 446 -33.64 10.45 19.71
C GLN A 446 -33.19 9.01 19.98
N SER A 447 -33.89 8.01 19.44
CA SER A 447 -33.52 6.58 19.58
C SER A 447 -32.44 6.11 18.64
N THR A 448 -32.07 6.90 17.61
CA THR A 448 -31.05 6.49 16.61
C THR A 448 -29.73 6.17 17.24
N LYS A 449 -29.29 6.93 18.25
CA LYS A 449 -28.03 6.68 18.98
C LYS A 449 -28.00 5.28 19.65
N GLU A 450 -29.12 4.86 20.26
CA GLU A 450 -29.24 3.54 20.89
C GLU A 450 -29.27 2.43 19.84
N ILE A 451 -29.95 2.66 18.71
CA ILE A 451 -29.99 1.72 17.57
C ILE A 451 -28.58 1.54 16.99
N LEU A 452 -27.86 2.63 16.73
CA LEU A 452 -26.49 2.56 16.21
C LEU A 452 -25.57 1.87 17.24
N ARG A 453 -25.73 2.17 18.53
CA ARG A 453 -24.97 1.51 19.59
C ARG A 453 -25.16 0.00 19.62
N SER A 454 -26.36 -0.49 19.33
CA SER A 454 -26.67 -1.92 19.30
C SER A 454 -26.04 -2.64 18.08
N LYS A 455 -25.68 -1.90 17.03
CA LYS A 455 -25.08 -2.44 15.79
C LYS A 455 -23.56 -2.58 15.87
N THR A 456 -22.90 -2.01 16.87
CA THR A 456 -21.44 -2.04 16.98
C THR A 456 -20.98 -2.51 18.37
N ASN A 457 -19.92 -3.33 18.38
CA ASN A 457 -19.21 -3.73 19.60
C ASN A 457 -18.04 -2.79 19.93
N LEU A 458 -17.90 -1.68 19.20
CA LEU A 458 -16.84 -0.70 19.42
C LEU A 458 -17.24 0.30 20.51
N GLU A 459 -16.30 0.71 21.34
CA GLU A 459 -16.48 1.79 22.31
C GLU A 459 -15.74 3.05 21.90
N ILE A 460 -16.46 4.16 21.84
CA ILE A 460 -15.85 5.47 21.57
C ILE A 460 -15.37 6.11 22.88
N LYS A 461 -14.16 6.65 22.85
CA LYS A 461 -13.60 7.51 23.90
C LYS A 461 -13.24 8.86 23.26
N TYR A 462 -13.65 9.93 23.90
CA TYR A 462 -13.33 11.26 23.43
C TYR A 462 -12.00 11.72 24.03
N ASP A 463 -11.10 12.23 23.21
CA ASP A 463 -9.92 12.97 23.70
C ASP A 463 -10.32 14.45 23.75
N GLU A 464 -10.72 14.91 24.93
CA GLU A 464 -11.28 16.24 25.20
C GLU A 464 -10.19 17.34 25.32
N LYS A 465 -9.01 17.15 24.67
CA LYS A 465 -7.97 18.17 24.69
C LYS A 465 -7.89 18.98 23.40
#